data_94f89eafa6c8ecbf1088dc73a4e11cf2
#
_entry.id   94f89eafa6c8ecbf1088dc73a4e11cf2
#
_cell.length_a   1.000
_cell.length_b   1.000
_cell.length_c   1.000
_cell.angle_alpha   90.00
_cell.angle_beta   90.00
_cell.angle_gamma   90.00
#
_symmetry.space_group_name_H-M   'P 1'
#
loop_
_entity.id
_entity.type
_entity.pdbx_description
1 polymer ?
#
loop_
_entity_poly.entity_id
_entity_poly.type
_entity_poly.pdbx_seq_one_letter_code
_entity_poly.pdbx_strand_id
1 'polypeptide(L)'
;MALVAELGDKLRSYDIDEPDSPIGEWWLDLSFGTFTTSVAWRPGQGFGLFTSVDGGGYGMGPDEIFRAPAMAAKRLLQLVEAADRPERSHQLRLSDLRKLMNASQVAMAGKLHKGQAVISRLERQDDALLSTLRDYVACLGGELSVAIRFDDFTAPLHIPGSGAEPARRPKNIAKKKVA
;
A
#
# COMPACT_ATOMS: atom_id res chain seq x y z
N MET A 1 -18.99 -5.09 2.55
CA MET A 1 -19.37 -6.09 1.52
C MET A 1 -18.79 -5.82 0.14
N ALA A 2 -18.43 -4.57 -0.23
CA ALA A 2 -17.86 -4.29 -1.56
C ALA A 2 -16.54 -5.05 -1.85
N LEU A 3 -15.63 -5.18 -0.87
CA LEU A 3 -14.39 -5.93 -1.03
C LEU A 3 -14.63 -7.41 -1.36
N VAL A 4 -15.56 -8.05 -0.64
CA VAL A 4 -15.92 -9.47 -0.87
C VAL A 4 -16.47 -9.68 -2.27
N ALA A 5 -17.28 -8.76 -2.78
CA ALA A 5 -17.81 -8.80 -4.14
C ALA A 5 -16.70 -8.71 -5.20
N GLU A 6 -15.69 -7.88 -4.97
CA GLU A 6 -14.54 -7.74 -5.88
C GLU A 6 -13.62 -8.99 -5.91
N LEU A 7 -13.57 -9.74 -4.81
CA LEU A 7 -12.77 -10.97 -4.72
C LEU A 7 -13.43 -12.16 -5.43
N GLY A 8 -14.78 -12.17 -5.53
CA GLY A 8 -15.56 -13.15 -6.26
C GLY A 8 -15.20 -14.60 -5.91
N ASP A 9 -15.15 -15.47 -6.92
CA ASP A 9 -14.92 -16.93 -6.77
C ASP A 9 -13.52 -17.31 -6.24
N LYS A 10 -12.60 -16.35 -6.16
CA LYS A 10 -11.27 -16.58 -5.58
C LYS A 10 -11.32 -16.73 -4.07
N LEU A 11 -12.28 -16.09 -3.43
CA LEU A 11 -12.50 -16.17 -1.98
C LEU A 11 -13.25 -17.47 -1.65
N ARG A 12 -12.72 -18.29 -0.75
CA ARG A 12 -13.34 -19.56 -0.32
C ARG A 12 -14.32 -19.36 0.84
N SER A 13 -13.91 -18.59 1.81
CA SER A 13 -14.76 -18.21 2.95
C SER A 13 -14.26 -16.91 3.56
N TYR A 14 -15.13 -16.26 4.29
CA TYR A 14 -14.79 -15.07 5.06
C TYR A 14 -15.61 -15.02 6.34
N ASP A 15 -15.07 -14.32 7.33
CA ASP A 15 -15.76 -13.91 8.54
C ASP A 15 -15.65 -12.40 8.72
N ILE A 16 -16.63 -11.79 9.38
CA ILE A 16 -16.66 -10.35 9.62
C ILE A 16 -16.89 -10.11 11.09
N ASP A 17 -15.95 -9.45 11.71
CA ASP A 17 -16.07 -8.93 13.08
C ASP A 17 -16.45 -7.45 13.02
N GLU A 18 -17.65 -7.16 13.51
CA GLU A 18 -18.24 -5.83 13.50
C GLU A 18 -17.89 -5.08 14.78
N PRO A 19 -17.48 -3.82 14.70
CA PRO A 19 -17.18 -3.04 15.89
C PRO A 19 -18.48 -2.65 16.65
N ASP A 20 -18.38 -2.47 17.95
CA ASP A 20 -19.45 -1.96 18.79
C ASP A 20 -19.85 -0.51 18.46
N SER A 21 -19.06 0.20 17.67
CA SER A 21 -19.25 1.60 17.30
C SER A 21 -19.27 1.80 15.79
N PRO A 22 -20.15 2.65 15.23
CA PRO A 22 -20.22 2.95 13.80
C PRO A 22 -18.91 3.52 13.19
N ILE A 23 -18.03 4.09 14.02
CA ILE A 23 -16.72 4.62 13.62
C ILE A 23 -15.58 3.66 13.95
N GLY A 24 -15.88 2.50 14.50
CA GLY A 24 -14.93 1.47 14.86
C GLY A 24 -14.27 0.81 13.66
N GLU A 25 -13.37 -0.10 13.96
CA GLU A 25 -12.64 -0.87 12.97
C GLU A 25 -13.33 -2.20 12.74
N TRP A 26 -13.66 -2.48 11.49
CA TRP A 26 -14.18 -3.77 11.05
C TRP A 26 -13.02 -4.68 10.71
N TRP A 27 -13.09 -5.93 11.07
CA TRP A 27 -12.13 -6.94 10.69
C TRP A 27 -12.76 -7.95 9.76
N LEU A 28 -12.07 -8.25 8.67
CA LEU A 28 -12.48 -9.25 7.70
C LEU A 28 -11.40 -10.32 7.64
N ASP A 29 -11.71 -11.51 8.11
CA ASP A 29 -10.86 -12.68 7.99
C ASP A 29 -11.19 -13.40 6.68
N LEU A 30 -10.22 -13.45 5.77
CA LEU A 30 -10.40 -13.93 4.42
C LEU A 30 -9.60 -15.21 4.20
N SER A 31 -10.24 -16.24 3.60
CA SER A 31 -9.60 -17.50 3.25
C SER A 31 -9.64 -17.74 1.74
N PHE A 32 -8.47 -18.02 1.17
CA PHE A 32 -8.27 -18.34 -0.25
C PHE A 32 -7.79 -19.80 -0.45
N GLY A 33 -8.14 -20.67 0.46
CA GLY A 33 -7.69 -22.04 0.50
C GLY A 33 -6.52 -22.23 1.47
N THR A 34 -5.29 -22.33 0.99
CA THR A 34 -4.10 -22.43 1.85
C THR A 34 -3.63 -21.10 2.41
N PHE A 35 -4.06 -19.98 1.82
CA PHE A 35 -3.71 -18.63 2.25
C PHE A 35 -4.87 -17.99 3.01
N THR A 36 -4.59 -17.48 4.20
CA THR A 36 -5.52 -16.73 5.02
C THR A 36 -4.91 -15.36 5.37
N THR A 37 -5.74 -14.34 5.46
CA THR A 37 -5.30 -13.00 5.85
C THR A 37 -6.45 -12.21 6.47
N SER A 38 -6.12 -11.27 7.34
CA SER A 38 -7.09 -10.33 7.91
C SER A 38 -6.96 -8.97 7.23
N VAL A 39 -8.09 -8.31 7.04
CA VAL A 39 -8.17 -6.96 6.49
C VAL A 39 -8.93 -6.09 7.48
N ALA A 40 -8.32 -5.02 7.92
CA ALA A 40 -8.98 -4.00 8.72
C ALA A 40 -9.69 -2.98 7.82
N TRP A 41 -10.90 -2.57 8.17
CA TRP A 41 -11.58 -1.50 7.46
C TRP A 41 -12.11 -0.45 8.44
N ARG A 42 -11.85 0.83 8.13
CA ARG A 42 -12.41 1.97 8.89
C ARG A 42 -13.08 2.97 7.96
N PRO A 43 -14.25 3.53 8.36
CA PRO A 43 -14.86 4.63 7.64
C PRO A 43 -13.88 5.79 7.41
N GLY A 44 -13.77 6.28 6.17
CA GLY A 44 -12.89 7.39 5.81
C GLY A 44 -11.41 7.03 5.65
N GLN A 45 -10.93 5.91 6.19
CA GLN A 45 -9.55 5.45 6.03
C GLN A 45 -9.41 4.42 4.89
N GLY A 46 -10.33 3.46 4.80
CA GLY A 46 -10.33 2.42 3.78
C GLY A 46 -9.93 1.05 4.32
N PHE A 47 -9.39 0.19 3.45
CA PHE A 47 -8.99 -1.19 3.71
C PHE A 47 -7.52 -1.27 4.03
N GLY A 48 -7.18 -1.71 5.22
CA GLY A 48 -5.82 -1.91 5.70
C GLY A 48 -5.39 -3.37 5.57
N LEU A 49 -4.27 -3.62 4.89
CA LEU A 49 -3.69 -4.94 4.69
C LEU A 49 -2.42 -5.08 5.54
N PHE A 50 -2.26 -6.24 6.14
CA PHE A 50 -1.09 -6.61 6.94
C PHE A 50 -0.23 -7.55 6.09
N THR A 51 0.90 -7.07 5.61
CA THR A 51 1.75 -7.77 4.63
C THR A 51 3.13 -8.13 5.17
N SER A 52 3.49 -7.64 6.35
CA SER A 52 4.77 -7.97 6.99
C SER A 52 4.77 -9.40 7.55
N VAL A 53 5.83 -10.13 7.26
CA VAL A 53 6.04 -11.53 7.72
C VAL A 53 6.12 -11.62 9.25
N ASP A 54 6.56 -10.57 9.91
CA ASP A 54 6.69 -10.50 11.37
C ASP A 54 5.36 -10.17 12.08
N GLY A 55 4.24 -10.27 11.34
CA GLY A 55 2.89 -9.98 11.79
C GLY A 55 2.89 -8.70 12.59
N GLY A 56 2.57 -7.57 11.99
CA GLY A 56 2.62 -6.27 12.65
C GLY A 56 2.21 -6.39 14.11
N GLY A 57 3.12 -6.09 15.03
CA GLY A 57 2.93 -6.34 16.45
C GLY A 57 1.62 -5.70 16.92
N TYR A 58 0.98 -6.29 17.89
CA TYR A 58 -0.27 -5.82 18.49
C TYR A 58 -0.19 -4.31 18.71
N GLY A 59 -1.02 -3.52 17.99
CA GLY A 59 -1.00 -2.05 18.04
C GLY A 59 -0.25 -1.35 16.89
N MET A 60 0.39 -2.08 15.99
CA MET A 60 0.91 -1.53 14.73
C MET A 60 -0.24 -1.50 13.71
N GLY A 61 -0.43 -0.36 13.06
CA GLY A 61 -1.43 -0.22 12.00
C GLY A 61 -1.09 -1.06 10.76
N PRO A 62 -2.00 -1.12 9.77
CA PRO A 62 -1.77 -1.87 8.54
C PRO A 62 -0.58 -1.33 7.75
N ASP A 63 0.13 -2.22 7.04
CA ASP A 63 1.29 -1.87 6.21
C ASP A 63 0.88 -1.13 4.92
N GLU A 64 -0.27 -1.50 4.37
CA GLU A 64 -0.82 -0.92 3.14
C GLU A 64 -2.27 -0.50 3.36
N ILE A 65 -2.69 0.67 2.84
CA ILE A 65 -4.07 1.16 2.95
C ILE A 65 -4.62 1.49 1.58
N PHE A 66 -5.78 0.95 1.25
CA PHE A 66 -6.49 1.17 -0.01
C PHE A 66 -7.88 1.76 0.26
N ARG A 67 -8.19 2.90 -0.37
CA ARG A 67 -9.52 3.51 -0.24
C ARG A 67 -10.56 2.83 -1.12
N ALA A 68 -10.16 2.33 -2.29
CA ALA A 68 -11.06 1.66 -3.22
C ALA A 68 -11.05 0.14 -2.99
N PRO A 69 -12.21 -0.53 -2.85
CA PRO A 69 -12.30 -1.98 -2.64
C PRO A 69 -11.69 -2.77 -3.80
N ALA A 70 -11.83 -2.33 -5.05
CA ALA A 70 -11.24 -2.98 -6.21
C ALA A 70 -9.71 -3.00 -6.17
N MET A 71 -9.06 -1.95 -5.65
CA MET A 71 -7.60 -1.90 -5.51
C MET A 71 -7.14 -2.81 -4.38
N ALA A 72 -7.84 -2.83 -3.24
CA ALA A 72 -7.57 -3.74 -2.14
C ALA A 72 -7.71 -5.21 -2.59
N ALA A 73 -8.80 -5.55 -3.30
CA ALA A 73 -9.02 -6.88 -3.85
C ALA A 73 -7.90 -7.30 -4.80
N LYS A 74 -7.51 -6.42 -5.72
CA LYS A 74 -6.43 -6.68 -6.67
C LYS A 74 -5.10 -6.95 -5.95
N ARG A 75 -4.79 -6.17 -4.90
CA ARG A 75 -3.59 -6.39 -4.10
C ARG A 75 -3.65 -7.70 -3.33
N LEU A 76 -4.79 -8.04 -2.72
CA LEU A 76 -5.00 -9.33 -2.05
C LEU A 76 -4.76 -10.51 -3.00
N LEU A 77 -5.27 -10.46 -4.22
CA LEU A 77 -5.03 -11.51 -5.22
C LEU A 77 -3.54 -11.64 -5.60
N GLN A 78 -2.79 -10.53 -5.64
CA GLN A 78 -1.33 -10.59 -5.82
C GLN A 78 -0.64 -11.28 -4.63
N LEU A 79 -1.11 -11.05 -3.40
CA LEU A 79 -0.58 -11.73 -2.21
C LEU A 79 -0.89 -13.23 -2.23
N VAL A 80 -2.11 -13.61 -2.63
CA VAL A 80 -2.49 -15.03 -2.84
C VAL A 80 -1.58 -15.71 -3.86
N GLU A 81 -1.34 -15.07 -5.03
CA GLU A 81 -0.43 -15.59 -6.05
C GLU A 81 1.02 -15.69 -5.57
N ALA A 82 1.42 -14.83 -4.63
CA ALA A 82 2.76 -14.85 -4.06
C ALA A 82 2.91 -15.88 -2.94
N ALA A 83 1.81 -16.23 -2.23
CA ALA A 83 1.83 -17.16 -1.10
C ALA A 83 2.31 -18.56 -1.48
N ASP A 84 2.02 -19.01 -2.70
CA ASP A 84 2.50 -20.30 -3.24
C ASP A 84 4.01 -20.31 -3.58
N ARG A 85 4.70 -19.18 -3.39
CA ARG A 85 6.11 -18.98 -3.71
C ARG A 85 6.85 -18.41 -2.52
N PRO A 86 7.35 -19.25 -1.59
CA PRO A 86 7.94 -18.83 -0.31
C PRO A 86 9.15 -17.88 -0.46
N GLU A 87 9.79 -17.85 -1.61
CA GLU A 87 10.92 -16.94 -1.90
C GLU A 87 10.50 -15.50 -2.21
N ARG A 88 9.20 -15.22 -2.36
CA ARG A 88 8.71 -13.88 -2.65
C ARG A 88 8.26 -13.19 -1.37
N SER A 89 8.97 -12.12 -1.01
CA SER A 89 8.53 -11.19 0.02
C SER A 89 7.09 -10.74 -0.24
N HIS A 90 6.26 -10.66 0.80
CA HIS A 90 4.93 -10.06 0.74
C HIS A 90 4.98 -8.54 0.48
N GLN A 91 6.18 -7.95 0.51
CA GLN A 91 6.41 -6.54 0.20
C GLN A 91 6.04 -6.22 -1.25
N LEU A 92 5.48 -5.04 -1.46
CA LEU A 92 5.07 -4.56 -2.77
C LEU A 92 6.30 -4.27 -3.65
N ARG A 93 6.44 -5.00 -4.75
CA ARG A 93 7.50 -4.77 -5.75
C ARG A 93 7.06 -3.74 -6.79
N LEU A 94 8.02 -3.12 -7.47
CA LEU A 94 7.72 -2.16 -8.55
C LEU A 94 6.87 -2.79 -9.67
N SER A 95 7.11 -4.06 -10.02
CA SER A 95 6.31 -4.80 -10.98
C SER A 95 4.87 -4.99 -10.53
N ASP A 96 4.65 -5.21 -9.23
CA ASP A 96 3.32 -5.41 -8.66
C ASP A 96 2.57 -4.07 -8.55
N LEU A 97 3.27 -3.02 -8.15
CA LEU A 97 2.75 -1.65 -8.18
C LEU A 97 2.29 -1.26 -9.59
N ARG A 98 3.12 -1.50 -10.61
CA ARG A 98 2.75 -1.22 -12.00
C ARG A 98 1.49 -1.99 -12.44
N LYS A 99 1.43 -3.30 -12.15
CA LYS A 99 0.27 -4.13 -12.46
C LYS A 99 -0.98 -3.67 -11.72
N LEU A 100 -0.81 -3.28 -10.44
CA LEU A 100 -1.87 -2.72 -9.62
C LEU A 100 -2.48 -1.48 -10.27
N MET A 101 -1.64 -0.63 -10.87
CA MET A 101 -2.03 0.59 -11.60
C MET A 101 -2.42 0.34 -13.07
N ASN A 102 -2.59 -0.91 -13.51
CA ASN A 102 -2.94 -1.31 -14.88
C ASN A 102 -1.98 -0.79 -15.98
N ALA A 103 -0.71 -0.55 -15.64
CA ALA A 103 0.27 -0.08 -16.60
C ALA A 103 1.10 -1.23 -17.20
N SER A 104 1.42 -1.17 -18.50
CA SER A 104 2.37 -2.09 -19.13
C SER A 104 3.81 -1.57 -19.02
N GLN A 105 4.80 -2.48 -19.14
CA GLN A 105 6.21 -2.04 -19.20
C GLN A 105 6.48 -1.13 -20.40
N VAL A 106 5.79 -1.35 -21.51
CA VAL A 106 5.91 -0.51 -22.72
C VAL A 106 5.37 0.90 -22.45
N ALA A 107 4.22 1.01 -21.78
CA ALA A 107 3.66 2.31 -21.40
C ALA A 107 4.57 3.06 -20.43
N MET A 108 5.16 2.37 -19.46
CA MET A 108 6.14 2.95 -18.55
C MET A 108 7.42 3.41 -19.26
N ALA A 109 7.91 2.60 -20.20
CA ALA A 109 9.07 2.92 -21.04
C ALA A 109 8.85 4.22 -21.82
N GLY A 110 7.68 4.37 -22.45
CA GLY A 110 7.32 5.59 -23.16
C GLY A 110 7.28 6.83 -22.27
N LYS A 111 6.62 6.74 -21.11
CA LYS A 111 6.51 7.85 -20.14
C LYS A 111 7.87 8.26 -19.54
N LEU A 112 8.75 7.31 -19.31
CA LEU A 112 10.08 7.53 -18.73
C LEU A 112 11.15 7.85 -19.79
N HIS A 113 10.78 7.87 -21.08
CA HIS A 113 11.72 8.02 -22.19
C HIS A 113 12.88 7.01 -22.12
N LYS A 114 12.58 5.76 -21.78
CA LYS A 114 13.56 4.66 -21.65
C LYS A 114 13.12 3.45 -22.48
N GLY A 115 14.04 2.53 -22.76
CA GLY A 115 13.69 1.27 -23.41
C GLY A 115 12.94 0.32 -22.45
N GLN A 116 12.03 -0.51 -22.99
CA GLN A 116 11.27 -1.50 -22.20
C GLN A 116 12.20 -2.46 -21.42
N ALA A 117 13.37 -2.83 -22.00
CA ALA A 117 14.35 -3.65 -21.33
C ALA A 117 14.93 -2.99 -20.04
N VAL A 118 15.03 -1.65 -20.02
CA VAL A 118 15.47 -0.88 -18.84
C VAL A 118 14.42 -0.97 -17.73
N ILE A 119 13.13 -0.84 -18.09
CA ILE A 119 12.03 -0.99 -17.13
C ILE A 119 12.02 -2.41 -16.56
N SER A 120 12.13 -3.42 -17.41
CA SER A 120 12.18 -4.82 -16.99
C SER A 120 13.36 -5.11 -16.05
N ARG A 121 14.52 -4.49 -16.27
CA ARG A 121 15.70 -4.61 -15.39
C ARG A 121 15.44 -3.93 -14.06
N LEU A 122 14.93 -2.69 -14.07
CA LEU A 122 14.59 -1.93 -12.87
C LEU A 122 13.64 -2.68 -11.94
N GLU A 123 12.64 -3.35 -12.50
CA GLU A 123 11.67 -4.14 -11.74
C GLU A 123 12.23 -5.43 -11.12
N ARG A 124 13.42 -5.88 -11.56
CA ARG A 124 14.05 -7.13 -11.10
C ARG A 124 15.27 -6.91 -10.22
N GLN A 125 15.83 -5.70 -10.22
CA GLN A 125 17.01 -5.39 -9.42
C GLN A 125 16.62 -5.14 -7.96
N ASP A 126 17.54 -5.46 -7.05
CA ASP A 126 17.33 -5.31 -5.60
C ASP A 126 17.73 -3.92 -5.10
N ASP A 127 18.41 -3.14 -5.92
CA ASP A 127 18.84 -1.78 -5.59
C ASP A 127 18.42 -0.79 -6.69
N ALA A 128 17.91 0.36 -6.27
CA ALA A 128 17.51 1.43 -7.17
C ALA A 128 17.74 2.80 -6.53
N LEU A 129 18.18 3.76 -7.32
CA LEU A 129 18.31 5.14 -6.86
C LEU A 129 16.92 5.70 -6.50
N LEU A 130 16.82 6.44 -5.39
CA LEU A 130 15.59 7.10 -4.96
C LEU A 130 15.01 8.03 -6.03
N SER A 131 15.86 8.70 -6.83
CA SER A 131 15.41 9.50 -7.98
C SER A 131 14.69 8.64 -9.03
N THR A 132 15.22 7.45 -9.32
CA THR A 132 14.61 6.50 -10.26
C THR A 132 13.28 5.96 -9.74
N LEU A 133 13.19 5.65 -8.43
CA LEU A 133 11.96 5.21 -7.79
C LEU A 133 10.90 6.32 -7.81
N ARG A 134 11.29 7.55 -7.51
CA ARG A 134 10.41 8.72 -7.58
C ARG A 134 9.83 8.90 -8.98
N ASP A 135 10.67 8.89 -10.01
CA ASP A 135 10.24 9.06 -11.40
C ASP A 135 9.31 7.92 -11.82
N TYR A 136 9.60 6.69 -11.40
CA TYR A 136 8.76 5.53 -11.67
C TYR A 136 7.36 5.66 -11.02
N VAL A 137 7.30 6.04 -9.74
CA VAL A 137 6.05 6.24 -9.00
C VAL A 137 5.24 7.40 -9.57
N ALA A 138 5.91 8.53 -9.91
CA ALA A 138 5.28 9.68 -10.53
C ALA A 138 4.63 9.34 -11.89
N CYS A 139 5.27 8.49 -12.70
CA CYS A 139 4.69 8.00 -13.97
C CYS A 139 3.41 7.17 -13.78
N LEU A 140 3.23 6.59 -12.62
CA LEU A 140 2.02 5.87 -12.23
C LEU A 140 0.96 6.79 -11.60
N GLY A 141 1.25 8.08 -11.43
CA GLY A 141 0.36 9.07 -10.81
C GLY A 141 0.44 9.12 -9.29
N GLY A 142 1.47 8.47 -8.70
CA GLY A 142 1.73 8.47 -7.26
C GLY A 142 2.82 9.45 -6.86
N GLU A 143 3.03 9.55 -5.55
CA GLU A 143 4.11 10.30 -4.92
C GLU A 143 4.96 9.35 -4.07
N LEU A 144 6.30 9.42 -4.18
CA LEU A 144 7.21 8.66 -3.34
C LEU A 144 7.44 9.41 -2.03
N SER A 145 7.00 8.82 -0.94
CA SER A 145 7.29 9.27 0.43
C SER A 145 8.24 8.29 1.10
N VAL A 146 9.24 8.79 1.79
CA VAL A 146 10.21 7.98 2.53
C VAL A 146 10.13 8.35 4.00
N ALA A 147 10.06 7.36 4.86
CA ALA A 147 10.08 7.54 6.31
C ALA A 147 11.19 6.68 6.92
N ILE A 148 11.76 7.18 7.98
CA ILE A 148 12.67 6.44 8.86
C ILE A 148 11.91 6.03 10.11
N ARG A 149 12.14 4.78 10.54
CA ARG A 149 11.53 4.22 11.76
C ARG A 149 12.64 3.78 12.69
N PHE A 150 12.53 4.20 13.93
CA PHE A 150 13.29 3.71 15.08
C PHE A 150 12.30 3.13 16.08
N ASP A 151 12.80 2.48 17.12
CA ASP A 151 11.97 1.82 18.14
C ASP A 151 11.02 2.82 18.85
N ASP A 152 11.46 4.06 19.03
CA ASP A 152 10.78 5.11 19.78
C ASP A 152 10.14 6.21 18.91
N PHE A 153 10.44 6.27 17.60
CA PHE A 153 9.84 7.27 16.72
C PHE A 153 9.84 6.88 15.24
N THR A 154 8.92 7.49 14.49
CA THR A 154 8.89 7.47 13.03
C THR A 154 8.84 8.90 12.51
N ALA A 155 9.67 9.23 11.53
CA ALA A 155 9.70 10.55 10.92
C ALA A 155 9.78 10.48 9.39
N PRO A 156 9.08 11.38 8.66
CA PRO A 156 9.27 11.50 7.23
C PRO A 156 10.67 12.03 6.93
N LEU A 157 11.34 11.39 5.97
CA LEU A 157 12.64 11.84 5.48
C LEU A 157 12.43 12.76 4.27
N HIS A 158 12.88 14.01 4.38
CA HIS A 158 12.90 14.89 3.22
C HIS A 158 14.07 14.52 2.29
N ILE A 159 13.73 14.16 1.05
CA ILE A 159 14.72 13.90 0.00
C ILE A 159 14.77 15.12 -0.91
N PRO A 160 15.92 15.80 -1.05
CA PRO A 160 16.05 16.93 -1.95
C PRO A 160 15.65 16.57 -3.39
N GLY A 161 14.84 17.43 -4.02
CA GLY A 161 14.31 17.18 -5.38
C GLY A 161 13.02 16.36 -5.44
N SER A 162 12.46 15.91 -4.33
CA SER A 162 11.05 15.54 -4.25
C SER A 162 10.24 16.84 -4.33
N GLY A 163 9.38 17.01 -5.32
CA GLY A 163 8.54 18.21 -5.48
C GLY A 163 7.43 18.37 -4.43
N ALA A 164 7.46 17.62 -3.37
CA ALA A 164 6.57 17.78 -2.23
C ALA A 164 7.04 18.96 -1.38
N GLU A 165 6.45 20.12 -1.59
CA GLU A 165 6.45 21.16 -0.55
C GLU A 165 5.92 20.53 0.75
N PRO A 166 6.61 20.71 1.90
CA PRO A 166 6.12 20.17 3.17
C PRO A 166 4.69 20.69 3.37
N ALA A 167 3.76 19.80 3.66
CA ALA A 167 2.36 20.15 3.89
C ALA A 167 2.31 21.35 4.86
N ARG A 168 1.78 22.47 4.38
CA ARG A 168 1.67 23.71 5.19
C ARG A 168 0.94 23.34 6.45
N ARG A 169 1.60 23.50 7.60
CA ARG A 169 0.96 23.39 8.91
C ARG A 169 -0.33 24.20 8.86
N PRO A 170 -1.48 23.67 9.30
CA PRO A 170 -2.68 24.47 9.41
C PRO A 170 -2.34 25.66 10.31
N LYS A 171 -2.61 26.88 9.84
CA LYS A 171 -2.40 28.11 10.59
C LYS A 171 -3.14 27.99 11.92
N ASN A 172 -2.38 28.05 12.98
CA ASN A 172 -2.78 28.00 14.38
C ASN A 172 -4.06 28.81 14.64
N ILE A 173 -5.11 28.12 15.07
CA ILE A 173 -6.32 28.75 15.57
C ILE A 173 -5.95 29.47 16.88
N ALA A 174 -6.31 30.74 16.92
CA ALA A 174 -6.02 31.71 17.96
C ALA A 174 -6.11 31.16 19.39
N LYS A 175 -5.08 31.45 20.18
CA LYS A 175 -5.10 31.34 21.65
C LYS A 175 -6.23 32.20 22.19
N LYS A 176 -7.31 31.60 22.70
CA LYS A 176 -8.29 32.26 23.53
C LYS A 176 -7.64 32.52 24.88
N LYS A 177 -7.38 33.80 25.21
CA LYS A 177 -7.01 34.23 26.52
C LYS A 177 -8.16 33.91 27.45
N VAL A 178 -7.91 33.13 28.49
CA VAL A 178 -8.81 33.03 29.65
C VAL A 178 -8.45 34.20 30.57
N ALA A 179 -9.46 35.01 30.88
CA ALA A 179 -9.42 36.02 31.89
C ALA A 179 -9.62 35.40 33.26
#